data_94537b3ad1f0527a126ea6261d7eaccf
#
_entry.id   94537b3ad1f0527a126ea6261d7eaccf
#
_cell.length_a   1.000
_cell.length_b   1.000
_cell.length_c   1.000
_cell.angle_alpha   90.00
_cell.angle_beta   90.00
_cell.angle_gamma   90.00
#
_symmetry.space_group_name_H-M   'P 1'
#
loop_
_entity.id
_entity.type
_entity.pdbx_description
1 polymer ?
#
loop_
_entity_poly.entity_id
_entity_poly.type
_entity_poly.pdbx_seq_one_letter_code
_entity_poly.pdbx_strand_id
1 'polypeptide(L)'
;MNASAFHRLLKTSAPAGLGPGPRSGVEFLAALNRAVDAALKEVTRDKRRSDLVRALILLWHDHLEASHVIAQRYEDDADGSYVHAIVHRREPDYSNAKYWFHRTRQHPAQAILAERAGELLGDDPTLRGVLMPRGKWDAVAFVDACEEAEIGRASCRERVLQVV
;
A
#
# COMPACT_ATOMS: atom_id res chain seq x y z
N MET A 1 -19.78 3.74 11.52
CA MET A 1 -18.98 3.46 10.31
C MET A 1 -19.41 2.10 9.76
N ASN A 2 -19.85 2.03 8.52
CA ASN A 2 -20.26 0.74 7.95
C ASN A 2 -19.02 -0.04 7.46
N ALA A 3 -18.25 -0.57 8.42
CA ALA A 3 -17.03 -1.34 8.16
C ALA A 3 -17.27 -2.50 7.17
N SER A 4 -18.49 -3.04 7.11
CA SER A 4 -18.84 -4.13 6.23
C SER A 4 -18.78 -3.78 4.74
N ALA A 5 -19.04 -2.51 4.36
CA ALA A 5 -18.99 -2.08 2.97
C ALA A 5 -17.54 -2.03 2.46
N PHE A 6 -16.62 -1.45 3.26
CA PHE A 6 -15.20 -1.43 2.92
C PHE A 6 -14.56 -2.82 2.94
N HIS A 7 -14.95 -3.66 3.90
CA HIS A 7 -14.46 -5.04 3.94
C HIS A 7 -14.81 -5.80 2.64
N ARG A 8 -16.02 -5.58 2.07
CA ARG A 8 -16.38 -6.17 0.77
C ARG A 8 -15.51 -5.64 -0.37
N LEU A 9 -15.20 -4.34 -0.37
CA LEU A 9 -14.33 -3.72 -1.39
C LEU A 9 -12.89 -4.24 -1.34
N LEU A 10 -12.41 -4.69 -0.19
CA LEU A 10 -11.07 -5.25 -0.03
C LEU A 10 -11.04 -6.79 -0.21
N LYS A 11 -12.20 -7.44 -0.44
CA LYS A 11 -12.25 -8.88 -0.63
C LYS A 11 -11.86 -9.25 -2.06
N THR A 12 -10.62 -9.69 -2.24
CA THR A 12 -10.07 -10.21 -3.50
C THR A 12 -9.62 -11.66 -3.32
N SER A 13 -9.44 -12.39 -4.42
CA SER A 13 -9.01 -13.81 -4.40
C SER A 13 -7.61 -14.03 -3.84
N ALA A 14 -6.78 -13.00 -3.90
CA ALA A 14 -5.42 -12.98 -3.36
C ALA A 14 -5.07 -11.56 -2.88
N PRO A 15 -4.12 -11.39 -1.96
CA PRO A 15 -3.60 -10.07 -1.57
C PRO A 15 -2.92 -9.39 -2.76
N ALA A 16 -2.75 -8.05 -2.67
CA ALA A 16 -2.06 -7.27 -3.69
C ALA A 16 -0.60 -7.72 -3.82
N GLY A 17 -0.12 -7.89 -5.06
CA GLY A 17 1.26 -8.27 -5.31
C GLY A 17 2.25 -7.14 -5.09
N LEU A 18 3.54 -7.46 -5.11
CA LEU A 18 4.61 -6.46 -5.02
C LEU A 18 4.75 -5.63 -6.31
N GLY A 19 4.50 -6.24 -7.47
CA GLY A 19 4.69 -5.61 -8.78
C GLY A 19 3.42 -4.98 -9.36
N PRO A 20 3.51 -4.43 -10.57
CA PRO A 20 2.46 -3.63 -11.21
C PRO A 20 1.36 -4.45 -11.89
N GLY A 21 1.62 -5.71 -12.19
CA GLY A 21 0.73 -6.53 -13.00
C GLY A 21 -0.64 -6.73 -12.36
N PRO A 22 -1.74 -6.59 -13.13
CA PRO A 22 -3.06 -6.85 -12.60
C PRO A 22 -3.23 -8.34 -12.27
N ARG A 23 -3.74 -8.61 -11.07
CA ARG A 23 -4.14 -9.96 -10.64
C ARG A 23 -5.44 -10.39 -11.31
N SER A 24 -5.66 -11.70 -11.38
CA SER A 24 -6.99 -12.22 -11.67
C SER A 24 -7.97 -11.93 -10.52
N GLY A 25 -9.24 -11.70 -10.84
CA GLY A 25 -10.31 -11.52 -9.84
C GLY A 25 -10.35 -10.14 -9.19
N VAL A 26 -9.69 -9.14 -9.75
CA VAL A 26 -9.88 -7.73 -9.38
C VAL A 26 -11.09 -7.14 -10.11
N GLU A 27 -11.78 -6.20 -9.48
CA GLU A 27 -12.93 -5.51 -10.08
C GLU A 27 -12.51 -4.56 -11.18
N PHE A 28 -13.33 -4.44 -12.22
CA PHE A 28 -13.14 -3.44 -13.26
C PHE A 28 -13.28 -2.03 -12.72
N LEU A 29 -12.44 -1.11 -13.19
CA LEU A 29 -12.35 0.27 -12.72
C LEU A 29 -13.70 0.99 -12.59
N ALA A 30 -14.56 0.86 -13.60
CA ALA A 30 -15.87 1.52 -13.60
C ALA A 30 -16.83 0.94 -12.54
N ALA A 31 -16.83 -0.36 -12.33
CA ALA A 31 -17.65 -1.02 -11.32
C ALA A 31 -17.14 -0.68 -9.91
N LEU A 32 -15.81 -0.74 -9.74
CA LEU A 32 -15.16 -0.40 -8.49
C LEU A 32 -15.44 1.05 -8.08
N ASN A 33 -15.32 2.02 -8.99
CA ASN A 33 -15.61 3.42 -8.71
C ASN A 33 -17.06 3.61 -8.22
N ARG A 34 -18.04 2.97 -8.87
CA ARG A 34 -19.45 3.04 -8.41
C ARG A 34 -19.64 2.48 -7.01
N ALA A 35 -18.99 1.34 -6.71
CA ALA A 35 -19.07 0.71 -5.39
C ALA A 35 -18.41 1.57 -4.30
N VAL A 36 -17.26 2.19 -4.61
CA VAL A 36 -16.57 3.13 -3.72
C VAL A 36 -17.41 4.38 -3.49
N ASP A 37 -18.03 4.95 -4.53
CA ASP A 37 -18.93 6.10 -4.39
C ASP A 37 -20.09 5.80 -3.42
N ALA A 38 -20.70 4.64 -3.57
CA ALA A 38 -21.80 4.24 -2.69
C ALA A 38 -21.34 4.08 -1.24
N ALA A 39 -20.16 3.47 -1.01
CA ALA A 39 -19.62 3.28 0.32
C ALA A 39 -19.20 4.60 0.99
N LEU A 40 -18.59 5.51 0.25
CA LEU A 40 -18.07 6.78 0.78
C LEU A 40 -19.18 7.78 1.13
N LYS A 41 -20.31 7.80 0.40
CA LYS A 41 -21.45 8.68 0.69
C LYS A 41 -21.95 8.60 2.13
N GLU A 42 -21.85 7.40 2.73
CA GLU A 42 -22.32 7.16 4.10
C GLU A 42 -21.26 7.42 5.18
N VAL A 43 -20.00 7.61 4.78
CA VAL A 43 -18.87 7.62 5.73
C VAL A 43 -18.27 9.00 5.90
N THR A 44 -18.12 9.75 4.84
CA THR A 44 -17.47 11.07 4.93
C THR A 44 -17.94 12.02 3.82
N ARG A 45 -18.00 13.32 4.17
CA ARG A 45 -18.18 14.42 3.21
C ARG A 45 -16.87 15.15 2.91
N ASP A 46 -15.80 14.78 3.57
CA ASP A 46 -14.46 15.30 3.33
C ASP A 46 -13.93 14.73 2.00
N LYS A 47 -13.78 15.61 1.01
CA LYS A 47 -13.36 15.24 -0.34
C LYS A 47 -11.95 14.65 -0.34
N ARG A 48 -11.00 15.24 0.38
CA ARG A 48 -9.62 14.73 0.47
C ARG A 48 -9.61 13.31 1.00
N ARG A 49 -10.28 13.07 2.12
CA ARG A 49 -10.37 11.73 2.72
C ARG A 49 -11.05 10.74 1.77
N SER A 50 -12.12 11.14 1.10
CA SER A 50 -12.81 10.33 0.10
C SER A 50 -11.89 9.94 -1.05
N ASP A 51 -11.15 10.91 -1.59
CA ASP A 51 -10.22 10.70 -2.70
C ASP A 51 -9.07 9.76 -2.29
N LEU A 52 -8.47 9.94 -1.11
CA LEU A 52 -7.38 9.09 -0.63
C LEU A 52 -7.82 7.66 -0.30
N VAL A 53 -9.01 7.48 0.28
CA VAL A 53 -9.59 6.14 0.49
C VAL A 53 -9.86 5.47 -0.86
N ARG A 54 -10.39 6.21 -1.83
CA ARG A 54 -10.56 5.73 -3.21
C ARG A 54 -9.23 5.29 -3.81
N ALA A 55 -8.19 6.11 -3.71
CA ALA A 55 -6.87 5.80 -4.24
C ALA A 55 -6.32 4.49 -3.66
N LEU A 56 -6.46 4.26 -2.35
CA LEU A 56 -6.06 3.02 -1.70
C LEU A 56 -6.85 1.79 -2.20
N ILE A 57 -8.17 1.93 -2.41
CA ILE A 57 -8.99 0.84 -2.93
C ILE A 57 -8.64 0.54 -4.39
N LEU A 58 -8.41 1.57 -5.20
CA LEU A 58 -7.94 1.41 -6.58
C LEU A 58 -6.58 0.69 -6.63
N LEU A 59 -5.66 1.10 -5.76
CA LEU A 59 -4.36 0.46 -5.61
C LEU A 59 -4.48 -1.01 -5.18
N TRP A 60 -5.39 -1.32 -4.26
CA TRP A 60 -5.69 -2.69 -3.86
C TRP A 60 -6.19 -3.56 -5.03
N HIS A 61 -6.92 -2.98 -5.97
CA HIS A 61 -7.41 -3.65 -7.19
C HIS A 61 -6.50 -3.48 -8.40
N ASP A 62 -5.23 -3.14 -8.21
CA ASP A 62 -4.19 -3.02 -9.25
C ASP A 62 -4.45 -1.92 -10.30
N HIS A 63 -5.32 -0.95 -10.01
CA HIS A 63 -5.53 0.24 -10.84
C HIS A 63 -4.52 1.33 -10.48
N LEU A 64 -3.22 1.07 -10.73
CA LEU A 64 -2.12 1.91 -10.27
C LEU A 64 -2.22 3.33 -10.82
N GLU A 65 -2.37 3.48 -12.14
CA GLU A 65 -2.49 4.80 -12.80
C GLU A 65 -3.65 5.62 -12.24
N ALA A 66 -4.82 5.01 -12.05
CA ALA A 66 -5.97 5.72 -11.50
C ALA A 66 -5.75 6.14 -10.03
N SER A 67 -5.03 5.34 -9.25
CA SER A 67 -4.61 5.68 -7.89
C SER A 67 -3.58 6.82 -7.90
N HIS A 68 -2.59 6.74 -8.80
CA HIS A 68 -1.53 7.74 -8.98
C HIS A 68 -2.10 9.15 -9.25
N VAL A 69 -2.99 9.26 -10.26
CA VAL A 69 -3.67 10.52 -10.60
C VAL A 69 -4.38 11.15 -9.40
N ILE A 70 -4.89 10.35 -8.47
CA ILE A 70 -5.51 10.87 -7.26
C ILE A 70 -4.45 11.31 -6.25
N ALA A 71 -3.44 10.48 -5.99
CA ALA A 71 -2.39 10.76 -5.01
C ALA A 71 -1.63 12.05 -5.34
N GLN A 72 -1.33 12.30 -6.61
CA GLN A 72 -0.66 13.52 -7.10
C GLN A 72 -1.37 14.82 -6.71
N ARG A 73 -2.68 14.81 -6.51
CA ARG A 73 -3.41 16.01 -6.07
C ARG A 73 -3.16 16.39 -4.62
N TYR A 74 -2.53 15.51 -3.86
CA TYR A 74 -2.34 15.61 -2.42
C TYR A 74 -0.88 15.43 -2.00
N GLU A 75 0.06 15.86 -2.84
CA GLU A 75 1.51 15.70 -2.60
C GLU A 75 2.03 16.46 -1.37
N ASP A 76 1.36 17.54 -0.98
CA ASP A 76 1.71 18.31 0.22
C ASP A 76 1.09 17.73 1.51
N ASP A 77 0.29 16.67 1.38
CA ASP A 77 -0.36 15.96 2.47
C ASP A 77 0.40 14.65 2.78
N ALA A 78 0.59 14.32 4.06
CA ALA A 78 1.32 13.13 4.46
C ALA A 78 0.63 11.83 4.03
N ASP A 79 -0.72 11.77 4.10
CA ASP A 79 -1.50 10.61 3.64
C ASP A 79 -1.38 10.48 2.10
N GLY A 80 -1.46 11.61 1.36
CA GLY A 80 -1.29 11.64 -0.09
C GLY A 80 0.10 11.18 -0.53
N SER A 81 1.15 11.73 0.09
CA SER A 81 2.52 11.30 -0.12
C SER A 81 2.73 9.81 0.20
N TYR A 82 2.05 9.29 1.23
CA TYR A 82 2.13 7.87 1.58
C TYR A 82 1.53 6.97 0.50
N VAL A 83 0.34 7.32 0.01
CA VAL A 83 -0.30 6.59 -1.12
C VAL A 83 0.57 6.66 -2.36
N HIS A 84 1.11 7.83 -2.69
CA HIS A 84 1.99 8.06 -3.84
C HIS A 84 3.26 7.18 -3.77
N ALA A 85 3.87 7.09 -2.58
CA ALA A 85 5.02 6.21 -2.35
C ALA A 85 4.68 4.72 -2.61
N ILE A 86 3.49 4.25 -2.18
CA ILE A 86 3.07 2.87 -2.43
C ILE A 86 2.85 2.62 -3.93
N VAL A 87 2.26 3.58 -4.66
CA VAL A 87 2.10 3.48 -6.12
C VAL A 87 3.44 3.26 -6.79
N HIS A 88 4.41 4.17 -6.57
CA HIS A 88 5.73 4.06 -7.17
C HIS A 88 6.48 2.79 -6.79
N ARG A 89 6.35 2.33 -5.53
CA ARG A 89 6.93 1.05 -5.13
C ARG A 89 6.38 -0.10 -5.98
N ARG A 90 5.07 -0.06 -6.33
CA ARG A 90 4.43 -1.08 -7.15
C ARG A 90 4.72 -0.94 -8.65
N GLU A 91 5.05 0.25 -9.12
CA GLU A 91 5.46 0.56 -10.50
C GLU A 91 6.94 0.26 -10.79
N PRO A 92 7.65 -0.50 -10.00
CA PRO A 92 9.09 -0.61 -9.75
C PRO A 92 9.92 0.67 -9.92
N ASP A 93 9.34 1.82 -9.58
CA ASP A 93 10.07 3.09 -9.47
C ASP A 93 10.53 3.30 -8.02
N TYR A 94 11.48 2.48 -7.61
CA TYR A 94 11.92 2.40 -6.21
C TYR A 94 12.58 3.69 -5.71
N SER A 95 13.29 4.41 -6.56
CA SER A 95 13.91 5.68 -6.21
C SER A 95 12.87 6.74 -5.86
N ASN A 96 11.81 6.82 -6.64
CA ASN A 96 10.70 7.74 -6.41
C ASN A 96 9.84 7.32 -5.20
N ALA A 97 9.63 6.02 -5.02
CA ALA A 97 8.97 5.50 -3.82
C ALA A 97 9.70 5.93 -2.53
N LYS A 98 11.03 5.78 -2.49
CA LYS A 98 11.86 6.23 -1.35
C LYS A 98 11.75 7.74 -1.13
N TYR A 99 11.80 8.54 -2.20
CA TYR A 99 11.60 9.99 -2.12
C TYR A 99 10.27 10.35 -1.45
N TRP A 100 9.17 9.75 -1.88
CA TRP A 100 7.86 10.02 -1.30
C TRP A 100 7.73 9.52 0.13
N PHE A 101 8.26 8.33 0.48
CA PHE A 101 8.28 7.86 1.87
C PHE A 101 9.07 8.80 2.79
N HIS A 102 10.17 9.39 2.35
CA HIS A 102 10.88 10.39 3.14
C HIS A 102 10.02 11.63 3.45
N ARG A 103 9.14 12.04 2.52
CA ARG A 103 8.22 13.16 2.74
C ARG A 103 7.12 12.86 3.76
N THR A 104 6.75 11.61 3.95
CA THR A 104 5.71 11.22 4.93
C THR A 104 6.18 11.35 6.38
N ARG A 105 7.47 11.48 6.64
CA ARG A 105 8.06 11.54 7.97
C ARG A 105 7.60 10.35 8.85
N GLN A 106 7.09 10.64 10.07
CA GLN A 106 6.53 9.64 10.99
C GLN A 106 5.02 9.48 10.74
N HIS A 107 4.68 8.78 9.65
CA HIS A 107 3.28 8.55 9.32
C HIS A 107 2.64 7.55 10.32
N PRO A 108 1.39 7.78 10.81
CA PRO A 108 0.74 6.88 11.76
C PRO A 108 0.61 5.43 11.31
N ALA A 109 0.47 5.19 10.00
CA ALA A 109 0.43 3.84 9.42
C ALA A 109 1.68 3.02 9.73
N GLN A 110 2.84 3.65 9.94
CA GLN A 110 4.09 2.95 10.25
C GLN A 110 4.02 2.17 11.58
N ALA A 111 3.31 2.69 12.58
CA ALA A 111 3.12 2.01 13.85
C ALA A 111 2.23 0.76 13.69
N ILE A 112 1.16 0.89 12.91
CA ILE A 112 0.25 -0.22 12.59
C ILE A 112 0.98 -1.29 11.78
N LEU A 113 1.79 -0.88 10.81
CA LEU A 113 2.61 -1.81 10.00
C LEU A 113 3.66 -2.52 10.85
N ALA A 114 4.31 -1.83 11.79
CA ALA A 114 5.27 -2.48 12.71
C ALA A 114 4.61 -3.59 13.54
N GLU A 115 3.41 -3.34 14.06
CA GLU A 115 2.65 -4.34 14.81
C GLU A 115 2.30 -5.54 13.92
N ARG A 116 1.70 -5.31 12.76
CA ARG A 116 1.28 -6.36 11.82
C ARG A 116 2.45 -7.14 11.24
N ALA A 117 3.50 -6.45 10.82
CA ALA A 117 4.71 -7.10 10.34
C ALA A 117 5.38 -7.94 11.44
N GLY A 118 5.36 -7.45 12.69
CA GLY A 118 5.85 -8.19 13.84
C GLY A 118 5.16 -9.53 14.05
N GLU A 119 3.84 -9.58 13.85
CA GLU A 119 3.04 -10.81 13.90
C GLU A 119 3.39 -11.78 12.76
N LEU A 120 3.53 -11.25 11.53
CA LEU A 120 3.76 -12.06 10.33
C LEU A 120 5.21 -12.58 10.21
N LEU A 121 6.19 -11.75 10.61
CA LEU A 121 7.61 -12.12 10.56
C LEU A 121 8.00 -13.14 11.63
N GLY A 122 7.18 -13.31 12.67
CA GLY A 122 7.47 -14.25 13.75
C GLY A 122 8.90 -14.07 14.32
N ASP A 123 9.64 -15.16 14.36
CA ASP A 123 10.99 -15.20 14.88
C ASP A 123 12.10 -15.10 13.80
N ASP A 124 11.80 -14.53 12.61
CA ASP A 124 12.87 -14.22 11.63
C ASP A 124 13.65 -12.96 12.06
N PRO A 125 14.81 -13.12 12.73
CA PRO A 125 15.56 -11.98 13.27
C PRO A 125 16.20 -11.14 12.15
N THR A 126 16.47 -11.75 11.00
CA THR A 126 17.13 -11.09 9.87
C THR A 126 16.19 -10.08 9.23
N LEU A 127 15.02 -10.55 8.82
CA LEU A 127 14.03 -9.69 8.16
C LEU A 127 13.43 -8.66 9.13
N ARG A 128 13.21 -9.05 10.39
CA ARG A 128 12.83 -8.09 11.45
C ARG A 128 13.87 -6.99 11.64
N GLY A 129 15.15 -7.35 11.68
CA GLY A 129 16.24 -6.39 11.83
C GLY A 129 16.32 -5.37 10.70
N VAL A 130 16.03 -5.82 9.48
CA VAL A 130 16.01 -4.96 8.27
C VAL A 130 14.75 -4.09 8.23
N LEU A 131 13.56 -4.68 8.32
CA LEU A 131 12.29 -3.98 8.10
C LEU A 131 11.80 -3.22 9.33
N MET A 132 12.27 -3.61 10.51
CA MET A 132 11.81 -3.02 11.78
C MET A 132 12.98 -2.71 12.72
N PRO A 133 13.94 -1.88 12.31
CA PRO A 133 15.05 -1.50 13.17
C PRO A 133 14.52 -0.85 14.45
N ARG A 134 14.95 -1.37 15.60
CA ARG A 134 14.49 -0.92 16.93
C ARG A 134 12.97 -1.04 17.13
N GLY A 135 12.32 -2.01 16.47
CA GLY A 135 10.88 -2.26 16.56
C GLY A 135 10.00 -1.25 15.81
N LYS A 136 10.57 -0.39 14.97
CA LYS A 136 9.85 0.59 14.16
C LYS A 136 9.87 0.18 12.69
N TRP A 137 8.73 0.26 12.03
CA TRP A 137 8.65 0.02 10.59
C TRP A 137 9.51 1.01 9.81
N ASP A 138 10.35 0.49 8.93
CA ASP A 138 11.15 1.28 7.99
C ASP A 138 10.63 1.07 6.57
N ALA A 139 9.87 2.06 6.07
CA ALA A 139 9.26 2.00 4.75
C ALA A 139 10.31 2.04 3.62
N VAL A 140 11.45 2.67 3.84
CA VAL A 140 12.55 2.71 2.86
C VAL A 140 13.25 1.36 2.78
N ALA A 141 13.56 0.76 3.91
CA ALA A 141 14.12 -0.60 3.95
C ALA A 141 13.16 -1.64 3.33
N PHE A 142 11.84 -1.43 3.48
CA PHE A 142 10.86 -2.28 2.79
C PHE A 142 10.89 -2.08 1.26
N VAL A 143 11.08 -0.87 0.76
CA VAL A 143 11.27 -0.61 -0.68
C VAL A 143 12.53 -1.30 -1.18
N ASP A 144 13.65 -1.21 -0.45
CA ASP A 144 14.90 -1.90 -0.79
C ASP A 144 14.71 -3.41 -0.87
N ALA A 145 13.98 -3.99 0.10
CA ALA A 145 13.66 -5.42 0.09
C ALA A 145 12.78 -5.82 -1.10
N CYS A 146 11.84 -4.96 -1.53
CA CYS A 146 11.03 -5.19 -2.74
C CYS A 146 11.89 -5.16 -4.02
N GLU A 147 12.79 -4.19 -4.12
CA GLU A 147 13.74 -4.05 -5.24
C GLU A 147 14.66 -5.28 -5.34
N GLU A 148 15.20 -5.74 -4.22
CA GLU A 148 16.01 -6.97 -4.18
C GLU A 148 15.22 -8.22 -4.55
N ALA A 149 13.97 -8.31 -4.14
CA ALA A 149 13.08 -9.42 -4.47
C ALA A 149 12.75 -9.48 -5.98
N GLU A 150 12.62 -8.32 -6.64
CA GLU A 150 12.36 -8.27 -8.09
C GLU A 150 13.59 -8.66 -8.91
N ILE A 151 14.78 -8.22 -8.51
CA ILE A 151 16.05 -8.54 -9.18
C ILE A 151 16.38 -10.05 -9.10
N GLY A 152 15.55 -10.85 -8.42
CA GLY A 152 15.66 -12.31 -8.44
C GLY A 152 16.63 -12.90 -7.41
N ARG A 153 16.94 -12.18 -6.35
CA ARG A 153 17.57 -12.78 -5.15
C ARG A 153 16.53 -13.62 -4.43
N ALA A 154 16.34 -14.85 -4.89
CA ALA A 154 15.25 -15.77 -4.56
C ALA A 154 14.97 -15.95 -3.05
N SER A 155 15.97 -15.80 -2.20
CA SER A 155 15.81 -15.92 -0.74
C SER A 155 15.00 -14.79 -0.10
N CYS A 156 14.90 -13.64 -0.77
CA CYS A 156 14.16 -12.46 -0.28
C CYS A 156 12.70 -12.46 -0.74
N ARG A 157 12.43 -12.95 -1.97
CA ARG A 157 11.12 -12.86 -2.62
C ARG A 157 10.01 -13.58 -1.85
N GLU A 158 10.24 -14.81 -1.41
CA GLU A 158 9.22 -15.58 -0.68
C GLU A 158 8.90 -14.98 0.68
N ARG A 159 9.88 -14.39 1.36
CA ARG A 159 9.72 -13.80 2.68
C ARG A 159 9.05 -12.42 2.63
N VAL A 160 9.40 -11.58 1.65
CA VAL A 160 8.78 -10.25 1.48
C VAL A 160 7.31 -10.38 1.08
N LEU A 161 6.96 -11.40 0.27
CA LEU A 161 5.57 -11.69 -0.10
C LEU A 161 4.67 -12.08 1.08
N GLN A 162 5.24 -12.54 2.20
CA GLN A 162 4.47 -12.89 3.40
C GLN A 162 4.08 -11.67 4.23
N VAL A 163 4.75 -10.53 4.04
CA VAL A 163 4.56 -9.30 4.84
C VAL A 163 3.58 -8.31 4.18
N VAL A 164 3.21 -8.56 2.92
CA VAL A 164 2.28 -7.73 2.13
C VAL A 164 0.91 -8.35 2.12
#